data_1e4ada21a8e1c8d847e795d43ec83756
#
_entry.id   1e4ada21a8e1c8d847e795d43ec83756
#
_cell.length_a   1.000
_cell.length_b   1.000
_cell.length_c   1.000
_cell.angle_alpha   90.00
_cell.angle_beta   90.00
_cell.angle_gamma   90.00
#
_symmetry.space_group_name_H-M   'P 1'
#
loop_
_entity.id
_entity.type
_entity.pdbx_description
1 polymer ?
#
loop_
_entity_poly.entity_id
_entity_poly.type
_entity_poly.pdbx_seq_one_letter_code
_entity_poly.pdbx_strand_id
1 'polypeptide(L)'
;MCIEVTPASKLAFISEDLCIGCGICVKKCPFEAISIINLPKNLDNHTTHRYGPNSFKLHRLPMPRGGEVLGLVGTNGIGKSTALKILSAKMKPNLGQFDEPPTWEDILKHFRGSELQGYFTRILDEKMRAVIKPQYVDHIPRAVKGQVGAIISAKDKRGVKEQMLIDLQLDHVQEREIALLSGGELQRFAIAVVAVQLADVYMFDEPSSYLDVKQRMKAANTIRGLLEQSEAERKYVICVEHDLAVLDYLSDFICCLYGSPSAYGVVTMPFSVREGINIFLAGFVPTENLRFREEELTFKVARVVEEDAAARAVRKKKGKKGAKAEAEEEEEEAPAAPATPVLAGTRTYPAMSKHLASKKGSSFTLHVEAGSFSDSQIIVMLGENGTGKTTFIRMLAGLMEADAPPGEDPPTIDGFSVSYKPQKISPKFEGSVRLLLHNKVRDAYLHPQFATDVTKPLNLDNIIDQEVKNLSGGELQRVAIILCLGKPADVYLIDEPSAYLDSEQRIVAAKVIKRYILHAKRTAFVVEHDFIMATYLADQVIVYDGQPGVESTAHAPESLVSGMNKFLAQVGITFRRDPTNYRPRINKKNSDKDREQKREGTYFYNED
;
A
#
# COMPACT_ATOMS: atom_id res chain seq x y z
N MET A 1 36.17 -28.08 7.53
CA MET A 1 34.75 -28.03 7.95
C MET A 1 34.19 -26.71 7.44
N CYS A 2 32.99 -26.68 6.89
CA CYS A 2 32.43 -25.41 6.36
C CYS A 2 31.84 -24.50 7.45
N ILE A 3 31.79 -24.95 8.69
CA ILE A 3 31.35 -24.16 9.86
C ILE A 3 32.47 -24.16 10.89
N GLU A 4 32.80 -22.95 11.37
CA GLU A 4 33.77 -22.74 12.43
C GLU A 4 33.12 -21.92 13.54
N VAL A 5 33.36 -22.37 14.78
CA VAL A 5 32.99 -21.65 16.00
C VAL A 5 34.25 -21.49 16.81
N THR A 6 34.74 -20.29 16.93
CA THR A 6 35.91 -20.02 17.75
C THR A 6 35.49 -19.63 19.16
N PRO A 7 36.27 -19.94 20.20
CA PRO A 7 35.96 -19.54 21.58
C PRO A 7 35.79 -18.03 21.77
N ALA A 8 36.40 -17.22 20.88
CA ALA A 8 36.32 -15.78 20.88
C ALA A 8 35.13 -15.22 20.11
N SER A 9 34.53 -15.98 19.21
CA SER A 9 33.35 -15.54 18.42
C SER A 9 32.08 -16.09 19.04
N LYS A 10 31.10 -15.21 19.28
CA LYS A 10 29.75 -15.61 19.73
C LYS A 10 28.88 -16.13 18.60
N LEU A 11 29.37 -16.06 17.35
CA LEU A 11 28.65 -16.40 16.14
C LEU A 11 29.40 -17.50 15.38
N ALA A 12 28.66 -18.45 14.81
CA ALA A 12 29.21 -19.43 13.90
C ALA A 12 29.57 -18.76 12.56
N PHE A 13 30.80 -18.96 12.10
CA PHE A 13 31.21 -18.55 10.75
C PHE A 13 30.99 -19.71 9.78
N ILE A 14 30.28 -19.44 8.68
CA ILE A 14 30.02 -20.42 7.62
C ILE A 14 30.76 -19.97 6.37
N SER A 15 31.72 -20.78 5.90
CA SER A 15 32.43 -20.52 4.64
C SER A 15 31.52 -20.77 3.46
N GLU A 16 31.29 -19.76 2.62
CA GLU A 16 30.49 -19.90 1.40
C GLU A 16 31.17 -20.83 0.38
N ASP A 17 32.50 -20.77 0.27
CA ASP A 17 33.29 -21.57 -0.69
C ASP A 17 33.32 -23.05 -0.34
N LEU A 18 33.30 -23.39 0.96
CA LEU A 18 33.31 -24.75 1.44
C LEU A 18 31.91 -25.34 1.66
N CYS A 19 30.87 -24.50 1.61
CA CYS A 19 29.51 -24.91 1.85
C CYS A 19 28.89 -25.53 0.60
N ILE A 20 28.54 -26.81 0.66
CA ILE A 20 27.86 -27.53 -0.44
C ILE A 20 26.34 -27.52 -0.31
N GLY A 21 25.77 -26.78 0.63
CA GLY A 21 24.31 -26.68 0.82
C GLY A 21 23.64 -27.96 1.34
N CYS A 22 24.36 -28.86 2.02
CA CYS A 22 23.82 -30.17 2.45
C CYS A 22 22.72 -30.10 3.54
N GLY A 23 22.46 -28.94 4.16
CA GLY A 23 21.41 -28.73 5.15
C GLY A 23 21.63 -29.39 6.52
N ILE A 24 22.76 -30.03 6.77
CA ILE A 24 23.04 -30.70 8.06
C ILE A 24 23.07 -29.67 9.20
N CYS A 25 23.69 -28.51 8.98
CA CYS A 25 23.78 -27.43 9.96
C CYS A 25 22.41 -26.85 10.33
N VAL A 26 21.50 -26.70 9.37
CA VAL A 26 20.13 -26.25 9.59
C VAL A 26 19.41 -27.23 10.51
N LYS A 27 19.45 -28.53 10.19
CA LYS A 27 18.80 -29.60 10.98
C LYS A 27 19.39 -29.77 12.38
N LYS A 28 20.66 -29.41 12.58
CA LYS A 28 21.38 -29.59 13.85
C LYS A 28 21.44 -28.32 14.70
N CYS A 29 21.04 -27.18 14.18
CA CYS A 29 21.02 -25.94 14.94
C CYS A 29 19.85 -25.98 15.96
N PRO A 30 20.14 -25.97 17.28
CA PRO A 30 19.08 -26.02 18.29
C PRO A 30 18.28 -24.72 18.38
N PHE A 31 18.76 -23.67 17.74
CA PHE A 31 18.13 -22.35 17.74
C PHE A 31 17.43 -22.01 16.40
N GLU A 32 17.44 -22.92 15.45
CA GLU A 32 16.92 -22.70 14.07
C GLU A 32 17.45 -21.42 13.41
N ALA A 33 18.67 -20.98 13.81
CA ALA A 33 19.25 -19.71 13.42
C ALA A 33 20.01 -19.78 12.08
N ILE A 34 20.07 -20.94 11.43
CA ILE A 34 20.79 -21.15 10.17
C ILE A 34 19.81 -21.44 9.06
N SER A 35 19.85 -20.63 8.01
CA SER A 35 19.15 -20.89 6.76
C SER A 35 20.13 -21.03 5.60
N ILE A 36 19.88 -21.94 4.67
CA ILE A 36 20.66 -22.07 3.43
C ILE A 36 19.81 -21.58 2.28
N ILE A 37 20.34 -20.60 1.57
CA ILE A 37 19.71 -20.03 0.39
C ILE A 37 20.62 -20.31 -0.80
N ASN A 38 20.12 -21.13 -1.74
CA ASN A 38 20.85 -21.43 -2.96
C ASN A 38 20.79 -20.23 -3.90
N LEU A 39 21.95 -19.63 -4.15
CA LEU A 39 22.08 -18.54 -5.12
C LEU A 39 22.19 -19.11 -6.54
N PRO A 40 21.52 -18.51 -7.53
CA PRO A 40 21.71 -18.89 -8.93
C PRO A 40 23.15 -18.59 -9.36
N LYS A 41 23.92 -19.61 -9.74
CA LYS A 41 25.33 -19.49 -10.15
C LYS A 41 25.55 -18.50 -11.31
N ASN A 42 24.56 -18.33 -12.17
CA ASN A 42 24.63 -17.42 -13.32
C ASN A 42 24.64 -15.92 -12.94
N LEU A 43 24.36 -15.59 -11.67
CA LEU A 43 24.29 -14.20 -11.18
C LEU A 43 25.59 -13.71 -10.54
N ASP A 44 26.57 -14.56 -10.30
CA ASP A 44 27.82 -14.13 -9.61
C ASP A 44 28.54 -13.04 -10.40
N ASN A 45 28.57 -13.13 -11.74
CA ASN A 45 29.16 -12.11 -12.61
C ASN A 45 28.35 -10.79 -12.66
N HIS A 46 27.16 -10.75 -12.12
CA HIS A 46 26.25 -9.60 -12.09
C HIS A 46 26.12 -8.98 -10.71
N THR A 47 26.97 -9.39 -9.76
CA THR A 47 26.95 -8.82 -8.40
C THR A 47 27.39 -7.38 -8.44
N THR A 48 26.51 -6.48 -8.02
CA THR A 48 26.78 -5.05 -7.97
C THR A 48 27.29 -4.62 -6.60
N HIS A 49 26.71 -5.16 -5.53
CA HIS A 49 27.09 -4.81 -4.16
C HIS A 49 26.86 -5.96 -3.20
N ARG A 50 27.75 -6.08 -2.24
CA ARG A 50 27.68 -7.04 -1.14
C ARG A 50 28.18 -6.39 0.15
N TYR A 51 27.45 -6.58 1.26
CA TYR A 51 27.79 -5.94 2.52
C TYR A 51 28.91 -6.66 3.31
N GLY A 52 29.17 -7.92 3.01
CA GLY A 52 30.19 -8.73 3.69
C GLY A 52 29.98 -10.24 3.46
N PRO A 53 30.74 -11.10 4.14
CA PRO A 53 30.55 -12.55 4.06
C PRO A 53 29.17 -12.94 4.61
N ASN A 54 28.49 -13.88 3.96
CA ASN A 54 27.14 -14.34 4.32
C ASN A 54 26.11 -13.22 4.51
N SER A 55 26.31 -12.08 3.87
CA SER A 55 25.40 -10.95 3.96
C SER A 55 24.72 -10.67 2.64
N PHE A 56 23.75 -9.75 2.65
CA PHE A 56 22.92 -9.41 1.51
C PHE A 56 23.76 -9.06 0.26
N LYS A 57 23.37 -9.66 -0.88
CA LYS A 57 23.93 -9.41 -2.22
C LYS A 57 22.91 -8.72 -3.10
N LEU A 58 23.28 -7.64 -3.78
CA LEU A 58 22.47 -7.02 -4.82
C LEU A 58 23.08 -7.33 -6.18
N HIS A 59 22.28 -7.91 -7.06
CA HIS A 59 22.65 -8.21 -8.44
C HIS A 59 21.97 -7.24 -9.38
N ARG A 60 22.74 -6.67 -10.31
CA ARG A 60 22.35 -5.62 -11.25
C ARG A 60 21.92 -4.33 -10.54
N LEU A 61 21.56 -3.31 -11.33
CA LEU A 61 21.01 -2.03 -10.86
C LEU A 61 19.89 -1.59 -11.79
N PRO A 62 18.92 -0.81 -11.24
CA PRO A 62 17.92 -0.16 -12.07
C PRO A 62 18.59 0.84 -13.02
N MET A 63 18.10 0.97 -14.22
CA MET A 63 18.63 1.88 -15.25
C MET A 63 17.74 3.12 -15.37
N PRO A 64 18.11 4.25 -14.72
CA PRO A 64 17.35 5.48 -14.83
C PRO A 64 17.56 6.13 -16.19
N ARG A 65 16.50 6.72 -16.75
CA ARG A 65 16.51 7.46 -18.00
C ARG A 65 16.18 8.92 -17.75
N GLY A 66 16.93 9.80 -18.39
CA GLY A 66 16.70 11.23 -18.27
C GLY A 66 15.39 11.66 -18.93
N GLY A 67 14.56 12.41 -18.19
CA GLY A 67 13.26 12.87 -18.65
C GLY A 67 12.11 11.88 -18.43
N GLU A 68 12.35 10.76 -17.77
CA GLU A 68 11.36 9.73 -17.48
C GLU A 68 11.37 9.36 -16.00
N VAL A 69 10.23 8.86 -15.48
CA VAL A 69 10.11 8.36 -14.10
C VAL A 69 10.34 6.85 -14.09
N LEU A 70 11.39 6.42 -13.41
CA LEU A 70 11.66 5.02 -13.12
C LEU A 70 10.93 4.57 -11.87
N GLY A 71 10.05 3.60 -11.99
CA GLY A 71 9.40 2.92 -10.88
C GLY A 71 10.16 1.67 -10.43
N LEU A 72 10.27 1.46 -9.12
CA LEU A 72 10.83 0.25 -8.54
C LEU A 72 9.77 -0.48 -7.71
N VAL A 73 9.55 -1.76 -7.99
CA VAL A 73 8.64 -2.64 -7.27
C VAL A 73 9.36 -3.90 -6.79
N GLY A 74 9.02 -4.37 -5.59
CA GLY A 74 9.59 -5.58 -5.00
C GLY A 74 9.24 -5.68 -3.52
N THR A 75 9.40 -6.85 -2.93
CA THR A 75 9.15 -7.09 -1.51
C THR A 75 10.12 -6.33 -0.60
N ASN A 76 9.82 -6.27 0.69
CA ASN A 76 10.73 -5.65 1.66
C ASN A 76 11.99 -6.50 1.86
N GLY A 77 13.13 -5.85 2.15
CA GLY A 77 14.41 -6.53 2.34
C GLY A 77 15.11 -7.02 1.06
N ILE A 78 14.60 -6.66 -0.14
CA ILE A 78 15.12 -7.11 -1.44
C ILE A 78 16.18 -6.15 -2.04
N GLY A 79 16.56 -5.09 -1.33
CA GLY A 79 17.62 -4.18 -1.76
C GLY A 79 17.19 -2.91 -2.49
N LYS A 80 15.89 -2.54 -2.50
CA LYS A 80 15.39 -1.28 -3.11
C LYS A 80 16.15 -0.05 -2.61
N SER A 81 16.22 0.14 -1.29
CA SER A 81 16.93 1.28 -0.68
C SER A 81 18.45 1.21 -0.89
N THR A 82 19.04 0.01 -1.03
CA THR A 82 20.45 -0.17 -1.40
C THR A 82 20.70 0.35 -2.82
N ALA A 83 19.83 -0.02 -3.76
CA ALA A 83 19.90 0.48 -5.14
C ALA A 83 19.81 2.02 -5.19
N LEU A 84 18.88 2.64 -4.43
CA LEU A 84 18.78 4.11 -4.34
C LEU A 84 20.06 4.76 -3.77
N LYS A 85 20.67 4.16 -2.74
CA LYS A 85 21.94 4.67 -2.17
C LYS A 85 23.08 4.61 -3.18
N ILE A 86 23.15 3.54 -3.97
CA ILE A 86 24.18 3.40 -5.02
C ILE A 86 23.93 4.41 -6.15
N LEU A 87 22.71 4.50 -6.66
CA LEU A 87 22.36 5.44 -7.72
C LEU A 87 22.49 6.91 -7.31
N SER A 88 22.40 7.22 -6.01
CA SER A 88 22.67 8.56 -5.48
C SER A 88 24.14 8.86 -5.18
N ALA A 89 25.03 7.95 -5.49
CA ALA A 89 26.46 7.98 -5.13
C ALA A 89 26.75 8.11 -3.60
N LYS A 90 25.73 7.88 -2.75
CA LYS A 90 25.92 7.82 -1.30
C LYS A 90 26.60 6.51 -0.85
N MET A 91 26.54 5.49 -1.70
CA MET A 91 27.19 4.21 -1.50
C MET A 91 27.90 3.81 -2.79
N LYS A 92 29.20 3.54 -2.72
CA LYS A 92 29.99 3.04 -3.84
C LYS A 92 29.69 1.54 -4.04
N PRO A 93 29.34 1.07 -5.23
CA PRO A 93 29.21 -0.36 -5.49
C PRO A 93 30.57 -1.04 -5.37
N ASN A 94 30.60 -2.24 -4.79
CA ASN A 94 31.86 -2.97 -4.58
C ASN A 94 32.01 -4.21 -5.47
N LEU A 95 31.10 -4.44 -6.40
CA LEU A 95 31.11 -5.56 -7.35
C LEU A 95 31.32 -6.94 -6.67
N GLY A 96 30.89 -7.07 -5.40
CA GLY A 96 31.08 -8.27 -4.58
C GLY A 96 32.41 -8.32 -3.80
N GLN A 97 33.35 -7.42 -4.08
CA GLN A 97 34.64 -7.31 -3.42
C GLN A 97 34.54 -6.37 -2.22
N PHE A 98 34.17 -6.90 -1.07
CA PHE A 98 33.93 -6.09 0.13
C PHE A 98 35.22 -5.81 0.92
N ASP A 99 36.25 -6.65 0.81
CA ASP A 99 37.53 -6.45 1.50
C ASP A 99 38.40 -5.40 0.78
N GLU A 100 38.47 -5.46 -0.56
CA GLU A 100 39.17 -4.50 -1.41
C GLU A 100 38.21 -3.91 -2.45
N PRO A 101 37.47 -2.84 -2.12
CA PRO A 101 36.49 -2.27 -3.03
C PRO A 101 37.13 -1.72 -4.30
N PRO A 102 36.58 -2.04 -5.50
CA PRO A 102 37.14 -1.63 -6.79
C PRO A 102 37.19 -0.11 -6.93
N THR A 103 38.03 0.40 -7.81
CA THR A 103 38.09 1.83 -8.17
C THR A 103 36.84 2.25 -8.95
N TRP A 104 36.61 3.56 -9.11
CA TRP A 104 35.52 4.02 -9.98
C TRP A 104 35.77 3.67 -11.46
N GLU A 105 37.02 3.62 -11.88
CA GLU A 105 37.37 3.19 -13.24
C GLU A 105 36.99 1.73 -13.51
N ASP A 106 37.20 0.85 -12.53
CA ASP A 106 36.81 -0.56 -12.65
C ASP A 106 35.29 -0.72 -12.66
N ILE A 107 34.58 0.09 -11.87
CA ILE A 107 33.10 0.14 -11.86
C ILE A 107 32.58 0.60 -13.22
N LEU A 108 33.14 1.65 -13.82
CA LEU A 108 32.77 2.12 -15.16
C LEU A 108 33.08 1.08 -16.23
N LYS A 109 34.20 0.33 -16.12
CA LYS A 109 34.51 -0.79 -17.01
C LYS A 109 33.50 -1.92 -16.87
N HIS A 110 33.06 -2.24 -15.65
CA HIS A 110 32.05 -3.28 -15.39
C HIS A 110 30.71 -2.94 -16.06
N PHE A 111 30.27 -1.68 -16.01
CA PHE A 111 29.03 -1.21 -16.64
C PHE A 111 29.20 -0.78 -18.11
N ARG A 112 30.35 -1.08 -18.73
CA ARG A 112 30.64 -0.67 -20.11
C ARG A 112 29.57 -1.15 -21.10
N GLY A 113 29.10 -0.23 -21.93
CA GLY A 113 28.06 -0.51 -22.93
C GLY A 113 26.63 -0.51 -22.39
N SER A 114 26.42 -0.21 -21.11
CA SER A 114 25.09 -0.03 -20.53
C SER A 114 24.75 1.46 -20.32
N GLU A 115 23.46 1.79 -20.18
CA GLU A 115 22.98 3.14 -19.80
C GLU A 115 23.59 3.60 -18.45
N LEU A 116 23.90 2.64 -17.55
CA LEU A 116 24.52 2.91 -16.25
C LEU A 116 25.93 3.48 -16.36
N GLN A 117 26.71 3.11 -17.39
CA GLN A 117 28.03 3.69 -17.62
C GLN A 117 27.90 5.22 -17.81
N GLY A 118 27.02 5.65 -18.71
CA GLY A 118 26.79 7.06 -18.97
C GLY A 118 26.26 7.80 -17.74
N TYR A 119 25.35 7.15 -16.96
CA TYR A 119 24.80 7.71 -15.73
C TYR A 119 25.90 7.91 -14.67
N PHE A 120 26.75 6.92 -14.39
CA PHE A 120 27.84 7.06 -13.43
C PHE A 120 28.95 8.02 -13.87
N THR A 121 29.26 8.04 -15.19
CA THR A 121 30.20 9.03 -15.74
C THR A 121 29.69 10.45 -15.46
N ARG A 122 28.43 10.73 -15.72
CA ARG A 122 27.83 12.03 -15.45
C ARG A 122 27.80 12.37 -13.94
N ILE A 123 27.53 11.40 -13.07
CA ILE A 123 27.62 11.61 -11.61
C ILE A 123 29.01 12.05 -11.17
N LEU A 124 30.06 11.45 -11.75
CA LEU A 124 31.45 11.69 -11.37
C LEU A 124 31.99 12.98 -11.99
N ASP A 125 31.80 13.16 -13.31
CA ASP A 125 32.40 14.26 -14.07
C ASP A 125 31.59 15.58 -13.89
N GLU A 126 30.26 15.51 -14.01
CA GLU A 126 29.38 16.67 -13.91
C GLU A 126 28.98 16.98 -12.46
N LYS A 127 29.39 16.14 -11.48
CA LYS A 127 29.05 16.25 -10.05
C LYS A 127 27.56 16.39 -9.83
N MET A 128 26.76 15.57 -10.52
CA MET A 128 25.31 15.59 -10.43
C MET A 128 24.84 15.53 -8.97
N ARG A 129 23.93 16.38 -8.63
CA ARG A 129 23.35 16.45 -7.29
C ARG A 129 22.13 15.53 -7.18
N ALA A 130 22.20 14.53 -6.29
CA ALA A 130 21.09 13.66 -5.97
C ALA A 130 20.46 14.03 -4.62
N VAL A 131 19.13 14.10 -4.59
CA VAL A 131 18.34 14.27 -3.37
C VAL A 131 17.40 13.08 -3.19
N ILE A 132 17.28 12.63 -1.92
CA ILE A 132 16.46 11.46 -1.58
C ILE A 132 15.45 11.86 -0.50
N LYS A 133 14.17 11.55 -0.74
CA LYS A 133 13.13 11.52 0.28
C LYS A 133 13.26 10.16 1.00
N PRO A 134 13.54 10.14 2.32
CA PRO A 134 13.71 8.88 3.05
C PRO A 134 12.38 8.15 3.25
N GLN A 135 12.44 6.82 3.44
CA GLN A 135 11.27 5.99 3.70
C GLN A 135 10.56 6.40 5.01
N TYR A 136 11.28 6.47 6.12
CA TYR A 136 10.71 6.74 7.44
C TYR A 136 10.68 8.23 7.75
N VAL A 137 9.52 8.85 7.59
CA VAL A 137 9.33 10.29 7.89
C VAL A 137 9.17 10.57 9.40
N ASP A 138 8.77 9.57 10.18
CA ASP A 138 8.58 9.67 11.65
C ASP A 138 9.87 10.06 12.40
N HIS A 139 11.03 9.88 11.79
CA HIS A 139 12.32 10.31 12.35
C HIS A 139 12.64 11.78 12.09
N ILE A 140 11.96 12.42 11.13
CA ILE A 140 12.23 13.82 10.76
C ILE A 140 12.08 14.78 11.95
N PRO A 141 11.04 14.71 12.79
CA PRO A 141 10.89 15.61 13.95
C PRO A 141 12.00 15.51 14.99
N ARG A 142 12.73 14.38 15.01
CA ARG A 142 13.89 14.19 15.92
C ARG A 142 15.14 14.88 15.39
N ALA A 143 15.29 14.93 14.06
CA ALA A 143 16.47 15.45 13.38
C ALA A 143 16.35 16.93 13.00
N VAL A 144 15.14 17.41 12.74
CA VAL A 144 14.85 18.75 12.22
C VAL A 144 13.84 19.45 13.11
N LYS A 145 14.16 20.67 13.55
CA LYS A 145 13.28 21.51 14.39
C LYS A 145 12.97 22.80 13.65
N GLY A 146 11.79 23.36 13.89
CA GLY A 146 11.33 24.63 13.34
C GLY A 146 10.02 24.52 12.59
N GLN A 147 9.58 25.63 12.02
CA GLN A 147 8.32 25.75 11.30
C GLN A 147 8.43 25.21 9.87
N VAL A 148 7.35 24.59 9.38
CA VAL A 148 7.25 24.00 8.03
C VAL A 148 7.66 25.00 6.94
N GLY A 149 7.05 26.18 6.92
CA GLY A 149 7.30 27.20 5.90
C GLY A 149 8.74 27.75 5.92
N ALA A 150 9.33 27.92 7.10
CA ALA A 150 10.70 28.39 7.26
C ALA A 150 11.71 27.41 6.69
N ILE A 151 11.52 26.10 6.95
CA ILE A 151 12.43 25.05 6.48
C ILE A 151 12.32 24.87 4.97
N ILE A 152 11.10 24.88 4.42
CA ILE A 152 10.90 24.81 2.97
C ILE A 152 11.58 26.01 2.30
N SER A 153 11.40 27.23 2.84
CA SER A 153 12.06 28.44 2.33
C SER A 153 13.59 28.33 2.33
N ALA A 154 14.18 27.85 3.42
CA ALA A 154 15.63 27.68 3.53
C ALA A 154 16.20 26.66 2.54
N LYS A 155 15.38 25.72 2.06
CA LYS A 155 15.78 24.69 1.08
C LYS A 155 15.38 25.02 -0.35
N ASP A 156 14.50 25.99 -0.53
CA ASP A 156 14.02 26.39 -1.86
C ASP A 156 15.12 27.09 -2.67
N LYS A 157 15.65 26.35 -3.63
CA LYS A 157 16.61 26.85 -4.63
C LYS A 157 15.98 27.06 -6.01
N ARG A 158 14.69 26.70 -6.14
CA ARG A 158 13.95 26.78 -7.40
C ARG A 158 12.94 27.92 -7.43
N GLY A 159 12.67 28.58 -6.29
CA GLY A 159 11.66 29.62 -6.16
C GLY A 159 10.23 29.12 -6.34
N VAL A 160 9.96 27.86 -5.99
CA VAL A 160 8.65 27.20 -6.20
C VAL A 160 7.91 26.88 -4.89
N LYS A 161 8.35 27.43 -3.77
CA LYS A 161 7.79 27.17 -2.43
C LYS A 161 6.27 27.30 -2.40
N GLU A 162 5.73 28.44 -2.84
CA GLU A 162 4.29 28.72 -2.74
C GLU A 162 3.47 27.72 -3.55
N GLN A 163 3.94 27.37 -4.75
CA GLN A 163 3.29 26.37 -5.58
C GLN A 163 3.30 24.99 -4.89
N MET A 164 4.43 24.61 -4.28
CA MET A 164 4.54 23.31 -3.58
C MET A 164 3.67 23.25 -2.33
N LEU A 165 3.51 24.36 -1.61
CA LEU A 165 2.60 24.43 -0.46
C LEU A 165 1.16 24.21 -0.89
N ILE A 166 0.72 24.79 -2.01
CA ILE A 166 -0.63 24.63 -2.56
C ILE A 166 -0.84 23.21 -3.09
N ASP A 167 0.07 22.72 -3.95
CA ASP A 167 -0.03 21.42 -4.60
C ASP A 167 -0.08 20.27 -3.59
N LEU A 168 0.69 20.38 -2.51
CA LEU A 168 0.77 19.38 -1.45
C LEU A 168 -0.15 19.72 -0.25
N GLN A 169 -0.98 20.76 -0.34
CA GLN A 169 -1.91 21.18 0.73
C GLN A 169 -1.20 21.36 2.09
N LEU A 170 -0.13 22.12 2.11
CA LEU A 170 0.64 22.47 3.30
C LEU A 170 0.50 23.94 3.71
N ASP A 171 -0.25 24.73 2.95
CA ASP A 171 -0.51 26.15 3.17
C ASP A 171 -1.06 26.45 4.58
N HIS A 172 -2.00 25.62 5.04
CA HIS A 172 -2.65 25.73 6.35
C HIS A 172 -1.77 25.31 7.54
N VAL A 173 -0.61 24.67 7.30
CA VAL A 173 0.32 24.20 8.34
C VAL A 173 1.69 24.87 8.27
N GLN A 174 1.90 25.86 7.40
CA GLN A 174 3.22 26.46 7.19
C GLN A 174 3.84 27.11 8.45
N GLU A 175 3.01 27.61 9.37
CA GLU A 175 3.45 28.19 10.64
C GLU A 175 3.60 27.17 11.77
N ARG A 176 3.18 25.92 11.52
CA ARG A 176 3.20 24.87 12.52
C ARG A 176 4.60 24.28 12.66
N GLU A 177 4.97 23.92 13.89
CA GLU A 177 6.20 23.18 14.20
C GLU A 177 6.13 21.78 13.61
N ILE A 178 7.24 21.28 13.04
CA ILE A 178 7.34 19.93 12.44
C ILE A 178 6.94 18.84 13.43
N ALA A 179 7.27 19.00 14.71
CA ALA A 179 6.95 18.02 15.75
C ALA A 179 5.44 17.82 16.00
N LEU A 180 4.62 18.75 15.52
CA LEU A 180 3.15 18.72 15.68
C LEU A 180 2.43 18.24 14.40
N LEU A 181 3.16 17.87 13.38
CA LEU A 181 2.58 17.37 12.13
C LEU A 181 2.10 15.93 12.28
N SER A 182 0.98 15.62 11.63
CA SER A 182 0.53 14.24 11.43
C SER A 182 1.45 13.49 10.46
N GLY A 183 1.36 12.16 10.43
CA GLY A 183 2.16 11.32 9.51
C GLY A 183 1.97 11.72 8.04
N GLY A 184 0.73 12.00 7.61
CA GLY A 184 0.45 12.46 6.25
C GLY A 184 0.98 13.87 5.94
N GLU A 185 0.92 14.78 6.91
CA GLU A 185 1.52 16.12 6.77
C GLU A 185 3.05 16.05 6.71
N LEU A 186 3.68 15.21 7.54
CA LEU A 186 5.13 14.94 7.50
C LEU A 186 5.56 14.35 6.15
N GLN A 187 4.77 13.43 5.61
CA GLN A 187 5.04 12.82 4.32
C GLN A 187 5.02 13.86 3.19
N ARG A 188 3.96 14.69 3.14
CA ARG A 188 3.85 15.77 2.16
C ARG A 188 4.94 16.82 2.34
N PHE A 189 5.28 17.17 3.57
CA PHE A 189 6.41 18.04 3.89
C PHE A 189 7.73 17.46 3.38
N ALA A 190 8.01 16.17 3.58
CA ALA A 190 9.22 15.53 3.08
C ALA A 190 9.31 15.56 1.55
N ILE A 191 8.18 15.37 0.85
CA ILE A 191 8.10 15.50 -0.61
C ILE A 191 8.38 16.95 -1.03
N ALA A 192 7.74 17.95 -0.36
CA ALA A 192 7.96 19.37 -0.63
C ALA A 192 9.43 19.77 -0.49
N VAL A 193 10.08 19.36 0.63
CA VAL A 193 11.50 19.65 0.89
C VAL A 193 12.42 19.09 -0.19
N VAL A 194 12.10 17.93 -0.77
CA VAL A 194 12.86 17.37 -1.89
C VAL A 194 12.56 18.12 -3.18
N ALA A 195 11.28 18.41 -3.45
CA ALA A 195 10.84 19.02 -4.69
C ALA A 195 11.32 20.48 -4.89
N VAL A 196 11.49 21.25 -3.81
CA VAL A 196 11.98 22.65 -3.88
C VAL A 196 13.49 22.75 -4.09
N GLN A 197 14.24 21.67 -3.90
CA GLN A 197 15.68 21.71 -4.11
C GLN A 197 16.04 21.64 -5.60
N LEU A 198 17.09 22.33 -5.99
CA LEU A 198 17.67 22.16 -7.32
C LEU A 198 18.54 20.90 -7.30
N ALA A 199 18.18 19.89 -8.09
CA ALA A 199 18.89 18.62 -8.21
C ALA A 199 18.74 18.04 -9.62
N ASP A 200 19.69 17.18 -9.99
CA ASP A 200 19.69 16.45 -11.26
C ASP A 200 18.98 15.10 -11.12
N VAL A 201 19.04 14.53 -9.92
CA VAL A 201 18.45 13.24 -9.59
C VAL A 201 17.55 13.36 -8.37
N TYR A 202 16.27 13.09 -8.55
CA TYR A 202 15.28 13.07 -7.48
C TYR A 202 14.87 11.62 -7.18
N MET A 203 14.96 11.24 -5.92
CA MET A 203 14.61 9.89 -5.47
C MET A 203 13.57 9.95 -4.36
N PHE A 204 12.52 9.11 -4.51
CA PHE A 204 11.42 9.04 -3.54
C PHE A 204 11.26 7.59 -3.08
N ASP A 205 11.48 7.36 -1.79
CA ASP A 205 11.28 6.06 -1.16
C ASP A 205 9.93 6.05 -0.44
N GLU A 206 8.94 5.35 -1.01
CA GLU A 206 7.55 5.25 -0.55
C GLU A 206 6.89 6.62 -0.31
N PRO A 207 6.69 7.46 -1.34
CA PRO A 207 6.05 8.76 -1.16
C PRO A 207 4.56 8.70 -0.86
N SER A 208 3.85 7.60 -1.11
CA SER A 208 2.42 7.46 -0.87
C SER A 208 2.03 7.02 0.54
N SER A 209 2.99 6.59 1.36
CA SER A 209 2.74 6.13 2.74
C SER A 209 2.05 7.22 3.58
N TYR A 210 1.09 6.84 4.44
CA TYR A 210 0.26 7.74 5.27
C TYR A 210 -0.69 8.68 4.52
N LEU A 211 -0.70 8.68 3.19
CA LEU A 211 -1.53 9.56 2.38
C LEU A 211 -2.85 8.87 2.01
N ASP A 212 -3.92 9.63 2.04
CA ASP A 212 -5.17 9.21 1.40
C ASP A 212 -5.07 9.28 -0.13
N VAL A 213 -6.08 8.76 -0.79
CA VAL A 213 -6.12 8.65 -2.25
C VAL A 213 -5.86 9.98 -2.95
N LYS A 214 -6.53 11.05 -2.54
CA LYS A 214 -6.42 12.39 -3.14
C LYS A 214 -5.01 12.95 -2.95
N GLN A 215 -4.46 12.78 -1.75
CA GLN A 215 -3.10 13.21 -1.42
C GLN A 215 -2.04 12.40 -2.16
N ARG A 216 -2.23 11.07 -2.35
CA ARG A 216 -1.35 10.23 -3.18
C ARG A 216 -1.27 10.75 -4.61
N MET A 217 -2.41 11.08 -5.21
CA MET A 217 -2.45 11.59 -6.58
C MET A 217 -1.81 12.98 -6.71
N LYS A 218 -2.01 13.86 -5.72
CA LYS A 218 -1.32 15.16 -5.67
C LYS A 218 0.20 14.97 -5.56
N ALA A 219 0.66 14.10 -4.67
CA ALA A 219 2.08 13.77 -4.54
C ALA A 219 2.65 13.21 -5.86
N ALA A 220 1.94 12.29 -6.51
CA ALA A 220 2.35 11.72 -7.79
C ALA A 220 2.44 12.79 -8.90
N ASN A 221 1.47 13.71 -8.99
CA ASN A 221 1.50 14.82 -9.94
C ASN A 221 2.68 15.76 -9.66
N THR A 222 2.93 16.10 -8.39
CA THR A 222 4.09 16.94 -7.99
C THR A 222 5.40 16.29 -8.39
N ILE A 223 5.55 14.97 -8.17
CA ILE A 223 6.76 14.23 -8.54
C ILE A 223 6.95 14.21 -10.08
N ARG A 224 5.89 13.95 -10.85
CA ARG A 224 5.97 14.01 -12.32
C ARG A 224 6.28 15.41 -12.83
N GLY A 225 5.71 16.45 -12.22
CA GLY A 225 5.97 17.85 -12.56
C GLY A 225 7.42 18.30 -12.39
N LEU A 226 8.26 17.52 -11.69
CA LEU A 226 9.71 17.77 -11.62
C LEU A 226 10.41 17.62 -12.97
N LEU A 227 9.85 16.80 -13.88
CA LEU A 227 10.40 16.59 -15.23
C LEU A 227 9.98 17.67 -16.21
N GLU A 228 8.78 18.28 -16.04
CA GLU A 228 8.18 19.20 -17.00
C GLU A 228 8.86 20.58 -17.03
N GLN A 229 9.61 20.93 -16.00
CA GLN A 229 10.14 22.29 -15.79
C GLN A 229 11.52 22.58 -16.41
N SER A 230 12.10 21.65 -17.18
CA SER A 230 13.43 21.86 -17.78
C SER A 230 13.56 21.12 -19.12
N GLU A 231 13.44 21.86 -20.22
CA GLU A 231 13.74 21.33 -21.57
C GLU A 231 15.24 21.14 -21.83
N ALA A 232 16.09 21.87 -21.11
CA ALA A 232 17.54 21.90 -21.38
C ALA A 232 18.34 20.81 -20.63
N GLU A 233 17.89 20.37 -19.46
CA GLU A 233 18.58 19.37 -18.62
C GLU A 233 17.67 18.19 -18.31
N ARG A 234 18.03 17.01 -18.82
CA ARG A 234 17.28 15.77 -18.56
C ARG A 234 17.46 15.33 -17.11
N LYS A 235 16.52 15.67 -16.24
CA LYS A 235 16.47 15.24 -14.85
C LYS A 235 16.09 13.76 -14.76
N TYR A 236 16.58 13.10 -13.72
CA TYR A 236 16.23 11.73 -13.40
C TYR A 236 15.28 11.69 -12.21
N VAL A 237 14.21 10.93 -12.31
CA VAL A 237 13.27 10.70 -11.20
C VAL A 237 13.15 9.20 -10.97
N ILE A 238 13.42 8.76 -9.73
CA ILE A 238 13.35 7.35 -9.33
C ILE A 238 12.40 7.25 -8.14
N CYS A 239 11.41 6.37 -8.25
CA CYS A 239 10.38 6.20 -7.23
C CYS A 239 10.25 4.73 -6.82
N VAL A 240 10.35 4.45 -5.53
CA VAL A 240 10.02 3.15 -4.94
C VAL A 240 8.62 3.23 -4.39
N GLU A 241 7.70 2.37 -4.81
CA GLU A 241 6.32 2.35 -4.36
C GLU A 241 5.79 0.94 -4.11
N HIS A 242 4.93 0.83 -3.11
CA HIS A 242 4.20 -0.39 -2.78
C HIS A 242 2.74 -0.35 -3.23
N ASP A 243 2.17 0.83 -3.42
CA ASP A 243 0.87 0.98 -4.06
C ASP A 243 1.02 0.87 -5.58
N LEU A 244 0.61 -0.28 -6.13
CA LEU A 244 0.74 -0.57 -7.55
C LEU A 244 -0.12 0.34 -8.44
N ALA A 245 -1.22 0.91 -7.90
CA ALA A 245 -2.06 1.84 -8.64
C ALA A 245 -1.37 3.21 -8.77
N VAL A 246 -0.75 3.68 -7.69
CA VAL A 246 0.06 4.91 -7.70
C VAL A 246 1.31 4.72 -8.56
N LEU A 247 1.97 3.57 -8.46
CA LEU A 247 3.14 3.25 -9.28
C LEU A 247 2.82 3.24 -10.78
N ASP A 248 1.67 2.65 -11.16
CA ASP A 248 1.17 2.64 -12.54
C ASP A 248 0.92 4.06 -13.09
N TYR A 249 0.39 4.94 -12.25
CA TYR A 249 0.13 6.33 -12.62
C TYR A 249 1.41 7.17 -12.71
N LEU A 250 2.32 6.97 -11.76
CA LEU A 250 3.52 7.79 -11.58
C LEU A 250 4.60 7.49 -12.62
N SER A 251 4.82 6.18 -12.93
CA SER A 251 6.00 5.72 -13.67
C SER A 251 5.80 5.76 -15.19
N ASP A 252 6.91 5.84 -15.92
CA ASP A 252 6.98 5.67 -17.37
C ASP A 252 7.51 4.27 -17.73
N PHE A 253 8.38 3.72 -16.89
CA PHE A 253 8.86 2.34 -16.96
C PHE A 253 9.17 1.81 -15.55
N ILE A 254 9.27 0.49 -15.41
CA ILE A 254 9.42 -0.19 -14.12
C ILE A 254 10.53 -1.23 -14.19
N CYS A 255 11.35 -1.28 -13.11
CA CYS A 255 12.20 -2.43 -12.81
C CYS A 255 11.61 -3.19 -11.62
N CYS A 256 11.45 -4.51 -11.76
CA CYS A 256 11.07 -5.39 -10.67
C CYS A 256 12.33 -5.85 -9.92
N LEU A 257 12.22 -5.94 -8.60
CA LEU A 257 13.23 -6.57 -7.77
C LEU A 257 12.67 -7.86 -7.20
N TYR A 258 13.41 -8.95 -7.37
CA TYR A 258 13.05 -10.27 -6.88
C TYR A 258 14.22 -10.95 -6.18
N GLY A 259 13.99 -12.04 -5.47
CA GLY A 259 15.00 -12.79 -4.74
C GLY A 259 14.52 -13.24 -3.36
N SER A 260 15.45 -13.40 -2.42
CA SER A 260 15.14 -13.77 -1.04
C SER A 260 15.41 -12.58 -0.10
N PRO A 261 14.41 -12.10 0.64
CA PRO A 261 14.59 -10.98 1.57
C PRO A 261 15.78 -11.18 2.50
N SER A 262 16.57 -10.13 2.70
CA SER A 262 17.77 -10.09 3.54
C SER A 262 18.93 -10.99 3.08
N ALA A 263 18.78 -11.79 2.04
CA ALA A 263 19.85 -12.64 1.49
C ALA A 263 20.37 -12.12 0.15
N TYR A 264 19.50 -11.96 -0.84
CA TYR A 264 19.86 -11.38 -2.11
C TYR A 264 18.69 -10.73 -2.82
N GLY A 265 18.99 -9.80 -3.70
CA GLY A 265 18.04 -9.21 -4.62
C GLY A 265 18.61 -9.09 -6.03
N VAL A 266 17.75 -9.30 -7.00
CA VAL A 266 18.07 -9.17 -8.42
C VAL A 266 17.18 -8.11 -9.04
N VAL A 267 17.75 -7.19 -9.78
CA VAL A 267 17.03 -6.16 -10.50
C VAL A 267 16.80 -6.62 -11.93
N THR A 268 15.55 -6.58 -12.39
CA THR A 268 15.23 -6.89 -13.81
C THR A 268 15.64 -5.75 -14.74
N MET A 269 15.66 -6.05 -16.02
CA MET A 269 15.68 -5.01 -17.06
C MET A 269 14.42 -4.14 -16.95
N PRO A 270 14.45 -2.89 -17.46
CA PRO A 270 13.27 -2.02 -17.45
C PRO A 270 12.19 -2.55 -18.40
N PHE A 271 10.96 -2.59 -17.90
CA PHE A 271 9.76 -2.96 -18.64
C PHE A 271 8.82 -1.77 -18.77
N SER A 272 7.88 -1.82 -19.71
CA SER A 272 6.74 -0.92 -19.70
C SER A 272 5.96 -1.05 -18.39
N VAL A 273 5.31 0.01 -17.93
CA VAL A 273 4.62 0.04 -16.63
C VAL A 273 3.63 -1.13 -16.49
N ARG A 274 2.83 -1.36 -17.53
CA ARG A 274 1.85 -2.45 -17.54
C ARG A 274 2.52 -3.81 -17.42
N GLU A 275 3.53 -4.06 -18.24
CA GLU A 275 4.24 -5.33 -18.28
C GLU A 275 5.00 -5.60 -16.98
N GLY A 276 5.75 -4.61 -16.47
CA GLY A 276 6.50 -4.74 -15.22
C GLY A 276 5.61 -5.07 -14.02
N ILE A 277 4.45 -4.40 -13.89
CA ILE A 277 3.51 -4.73 -12.82
C ILE A 277 2.91 -6.13 -13.02
N ASN A 278 2.59 -6.52 -14.25
CA ASN A 278 2.06 -7.85 -14.52
C ASN A 278 3.10 -8.96 -14.26
N ILE A 279 4.38 -8.74 -14.59
CA ILE A 279 5.50 -9.62 -14.22
C ILE A 279 5.58 -9.78 -12.69
N PHE A 280 5.53 -8.67 -11.95
CA PHE A 280 5.55 -8.70 -10.48
C PHE A 280 4.37 -9.50 -9.92
N LEU A 281 3.16 -9.33 -10.47
CA LEU A 281 1.96 -10.04 -10.03
C LEU A 281 1.99 -11.53 -10.41
N ALA A 282 2.45 -11.86 -11.62
CA ALA A 282 2.58 -13.24 -12.07
C ALA A 282 3.70 -14.02 -11.36
N GLY A 283 4.67 -13.31 -10.76
CA GLY A 283 5.83 -13.94 -10.14
C GLY A 283 6.77 -14.63 -11.13
N PHE A 284 6.75 -14.21 -12.39
CA PHE A 284 7.50 -14.81 -13.49
C PHE A 284 8.09 -13.74 -14.41
N VAL A 285 9.39 -13.83 -14.68
CA VAL A 285 10.13 -12.94 -15.61
C VAL A 285 10.28 -13.65 -16.96
N PRO A 286 9.51 -13.28 -17.99
CA PRO A 286 9.53 -13.97 -19.29
C PRO A 286 10.89 -13.90 -19.98
N THR A 287 11.56 -12.75 -19.92
CA THR A 287 12.86 -12.52 -20.57
C THR A 287 14.00 -13.37 -20.00
N GLU A 288 13.87 -13.83 -18.76
CA GLU A 288 14.86 -14.66 -18.07
C GLU A 288 14.37 -16.10 -17.88
N ASN A 289 13.13 -16.40 -18.32
CA ASN A 289 12.44 -17.67 -18.09
C ASN A 289 12.52 -18.10 -16.60
N LEU A 290 12.38 -17.15 -15.70
CA LEU A 290 12.56 -17.34 -14.26
C LEU A 290 11.25 -17.10 -13.50
N ARG A 291 10.84 -18.08 -12.71
CA ARG A 291 9.75 -17.95 -11.74
C ARG A 291 10.33 -17.66 -10.35
N PHE A 292 9.97 -16.52 -9.77
CA PHE A 292 10.43 -16.10 -8.44
C PHE A 292 9.35 -16.19 -7.36
N ARG A 293 8.09 -16.52 -7.75
CA ARG A 293 6.99 -16.82 -6.84
C ARG A 293 6.18 -18.00 -7.36
N GLU A 294 5.82 -18.93 -6.48
CA GLU A 294 5.07 -20.14 -6.86
C GLU A 294 3.64 -19.80 -7.27
N GLU A 295 2.97 -18.91 -6.52
CA GLU A 295 1.59 -18.51 -6.74
C GLU A 295 1.49 -17.15 -7.43
N GLU A 296 0.59 -17.05 -8.38
CA GLU A 296 0.23 -15.79 -9.02
C GLU A 296 -0.70 -14.97 -8.11
N LEU A 297 -0.47 -13.65 -8.05
CA LEU A 297 -1.34 -12.72 -7.35
C LEU A 297 -2.48 -12.28 -8.26
N THR A 298 -3.59 -13.01 -8.24
CA THR A 298 -4.77 -12.75 -9.08
C THR A 298 -5.80 -11.89 -8.37
N PHE A 299 -6.51 -11.05 -9.15
CA PHE A 299 -7.58 -10.14 -8.70
C PHE A 299 -8.97 -10.58 -9.20
N LYS A 300 -9.19 -11.86 -9.49
CA LYS A 300 -10.48 -12.34 -9.99
C LYS A 300 -11.57 -12.14 -8.94
N VAL A 301 -12.46 -11.20 -9.19
CA VAL A 301 -13.68 -10.96 -8.41
C VAL A 301 -14.81 -11.73 -9.09
N ALA A 302 -15.03 -12.99 -8.68
CA ALA A 302 -15.98 -13.88 -9.32
C ALA A 302 -17.43 -13.38 -9.30
N ARG A 303 -17.85 -12.64 -8.27
CA ARG A 303 -19.24 -12.18 -8.11
C ARG A 303 -19.66 -11.00 -8.99
N VAL A 304 -18.75 -10.06 -9.29
CA VAL A 304 -19.08 -8.89 -10.14
C VAL A 304 -19.42 -9.33 -11.56
N VAL A 305 -18.82 -10.42 -12.06
CA VAL A 305 -19.09 -10.95 -13.39
C VAL A 305 -20.51 -11.58 -13.49
N GLU A 306 -21.01 -12.19 -12.43
CA GLU A 306 -22.35 -12.82 -12.43
C GLU A 306 -23.47 -11.78 -12.29
N GLU A 307 -23.30 -10.74 -11.45
CA GLU A 307 -24.29 -9.65 -11.32
C GLU A 307 -24.36 -8.78 -12.58
N ASP A 308 -23.22 -8.47 -13.20
CA ASP A 308 -23.14 -7.75 -14.47
C ASP A 308 -23.74 -8.59 -15.61
N ALA A 309 -23.51 -9.90 -15.64
CA ALA A 309 -24.11 -10.81 -16.62
C ALA A 309 -25.64 -10.90 -16.45
N ALA A 310 -26.13 -10.92 -15.21
CA ALA A 310 -27.57 -10.91 -14.91
C ALA A 310 -28.20 -9.56 -15.29
N ALA A 311 -27.57 -8.44 -15.00
CA ALA A 311 -28.01 -7.10 -15.39
C ALA A 311 -28.04 -6.92 -16.92
N ARG A 312 -27.04 -7.45 -17.64
CA ARG A 312 -27.02 -7.49 -19.12
C ARG A 312 -28.13 -8.34 -19.71
N ALA A 313 -28.45 -9.49 -19.09
CA ALA A 313 -29.53 -10.35 -19.53
C ALA A 313 -30.90 -9.66 -19.37
N VAL A 314 -31.08 -8.86 -18.30
CA VAL A 314 -32.30 -8.08 -18.07
C VAL A 314 -32.43 -6.91 -19.06
N ARG A 315 -31.31 -6.18 -19.34
CA ARG A 315 -31.30 -5.10 -20.36
C ARG A 315 -31.54 -5.61 -21.78
N LYS A 316 -30.94 -6.75 -22.17
CA LYS A 316 -31.22 -7.38 -23.49
C LYS A 316 -32.66 -7.85 -23.64
N LYS A 317 -33.32 -8.25 -22.55
CA LYS A 317 -34.75 -8.60 -22.57
C LYS A 317 -35.66 -7.36 -22.69
N LYS A 318 -35.27 -6.22 -22.08
CA LYS A 318 -36.01 -4.95 -22.23
C LYS A 318 -35.83 -4.33 -23.63
N GLY A 319 -34.64 -4.41 -24.22
CA GLY A 319 -34.36 -3.87 -25.57
C GLY A 319 -35.06 -4.64 -26.71
N LYS A 320 -35.46 -5.91 -26.51
CA LYS A 320 -36.23 -6.68 -27.50
C LYS A 320 -37.77 -6.52 -27.39
N LYS A 321 -38.26 -5.92 -26.28
CA LYS A 321 -39.73 -5.64 -26.12
C LYS A 321 -40.15 -4.22 -26.54
N GLY A 322 -39.19 -3.33 -26.88
CA GLY A 322 -39.46 -1.94 -27.25
C GLY A 322 -39.80 -1.68 -28.71
N ALA A 323 -40.06 -2.73 -29.53
CA ALA A 323 -40.41 -2.58 -30.95
C ALA A 323 -41.81 -3.15 -31.26
N LYS A 324 -42.83 -2.84 -30.46
CA LYS A 324 -44.26 -2.94 -30.81
C LYS A 324 -45.09 -2.54 -29.58
N ALA A 325 -45.58 -1.34 -29.59
CA ALA A 325 -46.90 -0.91 -29.20
C ALA A 325 -46.86 0.59 -28.87
N GLU A 326 -47.32 1.37 -29.81
CA GLU A 326 -47.93 2.68 -29.56
C GLU A 326 -49.33 2.45 -29.00
N ALA A 327 -49.76 3.40 -28.17
CA ALA A 327 -51.11 3.70 -27.68
C ALA A 327 -51.47 3.13 -26.30
N GLU A 328 -51.72 4.06 -25.50
CA GLU A 328 -52.77 4.34 -24.49
C GLU A 328 -52.17 4.84 -23.16
N GLU A 329 -52.33 6.15 -22.97
CA GLU A 329 -52.17 6.87 -21.72
C GLU A 329 -53.32 6.49 -20.79
N GLU A 330 -53.03 5.93 -19.63
CA GLU A 330 -53.87 6.02 -18.43
C GLU A 330 -53.00 6.31 -17.24
N GLU A 331 -53.27 7.46 -16.59
CA GLU A 331 -52.70 7.88 -15.31
C GLU A 331 -53.17 6.90 -14.23
N GLU A 332 -52.25 6.09 -13.70
CA GLU A 332 -52.43 5.40 -12.43
C GLU A 332 -51.39 5.87 -11.40
N GLU A 333 -51.93 6.25 -10.25
CA GLU A 333 -51.19 6.65 -9.05
C GLU A 333 -50.11 5.64 -8.70
N ALA A 334 -48.90 6.14 -8.42
CA ALA A 334 -47.74 5.36 -8.00
C ALA A 334 -47.99 4.65 -6.66
N PRO A 335 -47.96 3.31 -6.61
CA PRO A 335 -47.97 2.62 -5.33
C PRO A 335 -46.60 2.78 -4.65
N ALA A 336 -46.65 3.00 -3.32
CA ALA A 336 -45.48 3.06 -2.44
C ALA A 336 -44.49 1.93 -2.74
N ALA A 337 -43.21 2.28 -2.76
CA ALA A 337 -42.12 1.36 -3.00
C ALA A 337 -42.24 0.09 -2.12
N PRO A 338 -42.15 -1.11 -2.69
CA PRO A 338 -42.20 -2.33 -1.89
C PRO A 338 -41.00 -2.39 -0.97
N ALA A 339 -41.27 -2.55 0.33
CA ALA A 339 -40.25 -2.86 1.32
C ALA A 339 -39.43 -4.06 0.84
N THR A 340 -38.13 -3.90 0.67
CA THR A 340 -37.21 -4.99 0.33
C THR A 340 -37.39 -6.13 1.35
N PRO A 341 -37.46 -7.38 0.90
CA PRO A 341 -37.63 -8.50 1.82
C PRO A 341 -36.39 -8.54 2.73
N VAL A 342 -36.61 -8.42 4.05
CA VAL A 342 -35.58 -8.57 5.06
C VAL A 342 -35.10 -10.02 5.01
N LEU A 343 -33.94 -10.24 4.40
CA LEU A 343 -33.26 -11.53 4.41
C LEU A 343 -32.89 -11.87 5.86
N ALA A 344 -33.14 -13.11 6.28
CA ALA A 344 -32.75 -13.60 7.58
C ALA A 344 -31.23 -13.38 7.78
N GLY A 345 -30.84 -12.64 8.84
CA GLY A 345 -29.44 -12.26 9.11
C GLY A 345 -29.09 -10.81 8.80
N THR A 346 -30.06 -9.97 8.40
CA THR A 346 -29.82 -8.53 8.20
C THR A 346 -29.76 -7.80 9.55
N ARG A 347 -28.67 -7.07 9.77
CA ARG A 347 -28.44 -6.20 10.95
C ARG A 347 -28.48 -4.75 10.50
N THR A 348 -28.87 -3.86 11.40
CA THR A 348 -28.97 -2.43 11.13
C THR A 348 -28.23 -1.63 12.18
N TYR A 349 -27.78 -0.45 11.81
CA TYR A 349 -27.36 0.59 12.73
C TYR A 349 -28.17 1.86 12.45
N PRO A 350 -28.54 2.61 13.51
CA PRO A 350 -29.36 3.82 13.37
C PRO A 350 -28.55 4.97 12.79
N ALA A 351 -29.24 6.01 12.33
CA ALA A 351 -28.61 7.29 12.06
C ALA A 351 -28.06 7.86 13.37
N MET A 352 -26.84 8.38 13.32
CA MET A 352 -26.15 8.88 14.50
C MET A 352 -25.21 10.03 14.17
N SER A 353 -24.90 10.85 15.15
CA SER A 353 -23.94 11.93 15.01
C SER A 353 -22.93 11.91 16.16
N LYS A 354 -21.74 12.47 15.90
CA LYS A 354 -20.71 12.66 16.92
C LYS A 354 -20.01 13.98 16.74
N HIS A 355 -20.05 14.81 17.78
CA HIS A 355 -19.30 16.04 17.86
C HIS A 355 -18.04 15.84 18.70
N LEU A 356 -16.88 16.15 18.12
CA LEU A 356 -15.58 16.05 18.77
C LEU A 356 -14.97 17.45 18.90
N ALA A 357 -14.93 17.97 20.13
CA ALA A 357 -14.26 19.24 20.43
C ALA A 357 -12.79 19.01 20.76
N SER A 358 -11.89 19.72 20.09
CA SER A 358 -10.47 19.73 20.44
C SER A 358 -10.19 20.75 21.54
N LYS A 359 -9.24 20.44 22.43
CA LYS A 359 -8.73 21.39 23.45
C LYS A 359 -8.17 22.70 22.87
N LYS A 360 -7.94 22.76 21.54
CA LYS A 360 -7.41 23.93 20.83
C LYS A 360 -8.48 24.75 20.07
N GLY A 361 -9.78 24.50 20.34
CA GLY A 361 -10.89 25.27 19.76
C GLY A 361 -11.36 24.83 18.38
N SER A 362 -10.78 23.79 17.78
CA SER A 362 -11.32 23.16 16.57
C SER A 362 -12.36 22.11 16.94
N SER A 363 -13.47 22.07 16.23
CA SER A 363 -14.52 21.06 16.40
C SER A 363 -14.68 20.28 15.11
N PHE A 364 -14.97 18.99 15.23
CA PHE A 364 -15.30 18.11 14.12
C PHE A 364 -16.63 17.42 14.38
N THR A 365 -17.51 17.42 13.40
CA THR A 365 -18.81 16.75 13.49
C THR A 365 -18.89 15.65 12.44
N LEU A 366 -19.25 14.45 12.87
CA LEU A 366 -19.53 13.30 12.00
C LEU A 366 -21.02 13.01 12.02
N HIS A 367 -21.65 12.96 10.86
CA HIS A 367 -23.00 12.46 10.65
C HIS A 367 -22.92 11.08 9.99
N VAL A 368 -23.66 10.11 10.49
CA VAL A 368 -23.74 8.76 9.94
C VAL A 368 -25.18 8.48 9.58
N GLU A 369 -25.46 8.17 8.32
CA GLU A 369 -26.78 7.75 7.87
C GLU A 369 -27.10 6.35 8.38
N ALA A 370 -28.37 6.07 8.62
CA ALA A 370 -28.81 4.72 8.99
C ALA A 370 -28.44 3.72 7.88
N GLY A 371 -27.97 2.56 8.26
CA GLY A 371 -27.53 1.55 7.31
C GLY A 371 -27.89 0.14 7.73
N SER A 372 -27.87 -0.76 6.76
CA SER A 372 -28.11 -2.18 6.96
C SER A 372 -26.98 -3.00 6.32
N PHE A 373 -26.67 -4.14 6.91
CA PHE A 373 -25.68 -5.08 6.43
C PHE A 373 -26.08 -6.52 6.75
N SER A 374 -25.59 -7.47 5.95
CA SER A 374 -25.88 -8.89 6.15
C SER A 374 -24.61 -9.68 6.48
N ASP A 375 -24.80 -10.91 6.91
CA ASP A 375 -23.69 -11.83 7.15
C ASP A 375 -22.94 -12.16 5.85
N SER A 376 -21.68 -12.53 5.95
CA SER A 376 -20.78 -12.86 4.83
C SER A 376 -20.51 -11.69 3.88
N GLN A 377 -20.45 -10.47 4.39
CA GLN A 377 -20.15 -9.26 3.62
C GLN A 377 -18.94 -8.51 4.18
N ILE A 378 -18.21 -7.86 3.28
CA ILE A 378 -17.17 -6.91 3.63
C ILE A 378 -17.57 -5.52 3.12
N ILE A 379 -17.68 -4.59 4.06
CA ILE A 379 -18.03 -3.20 3.80
C ILE A 379 -16.76 -2.37 3.92
N VAL A 380 -16.35 -1.75 2.81
CA VAL A 380 -15.16 -0.90 2.79
C VAL A 380 -15.57 0.56 2.95
N MET A 381 -14.88 1.27 3.85
CA MET A 381 -15.08 2.69 4.12
C MET A 381 -14.07 3.51 3.32
N LEU A 382 -14.56 4.36 2.40
CA LEU A 382 -13.76 5.21 1.53
C LEU A 382 -14.00 6.69 1.83
N GLY A 383 -12.93 7.47 1.90
CA GLY A 383 -12.99 8.92 2.14
C GLY A 383 -11.61 9.49 2.42
N GLU A 384 -11.49 10.82 2.41
CA GLU A 384 -10.25 11.54 2.72
C GLU A 384 -9.83 11.31 4.19
N ASN A 385 -8.58 11.59 4.51
CA ASN A 385 -8.12 11.58 5.90
C ASN A 385 -8.82 12.69 6.70
N GLY A 386 -9.22 12.37 7.92
CA GLY A 386 -9.95 13.32 8.78
C GLY A 386 -11.46 13.41 8.55
N THR A 387 -12.06 12.52 7.73
CA THR A 387 -13.52 12.43 7.54
C THR A 387 -14.25 11.54 8.56
N GLY A 388 -13.55 11.09 9.61
CA GLY A 388 -14.22 10.39 10.72
C GLY A 388 -14.37 8.87 10.55
N LYS A 389 -13.72 8.22 9.58
CA LYS A 389 -13.77 6.75 9.39
C LYS A 389 -13.44 5.97 10.67
N THR A 390 -12.30 6.28 11.29
CA THR A 390 -11.90 5.66 12.56
C THR A 390 -12.87 6.00 13.70
N THR A 391 -13.50 7.19 13.68
CA THR A 391 -14.52 7.59 14.65
C THR A 391 -15.73 6.68 14.55
N PHE A 392 -16.25 6.46 13.35
CA PHE A 392 -17.38 5.56 13.13
C PHE A 392 -17.04 4.11 13.51
N ILE A 393 -15.86 3.60 13.15
CA ILE A 393 -15.40 2.28 13.62
C ILE A 393 -15.41 2.20 15.16
N ARG A 394 -14.97 3.23 15.85
CA ARG A 394 -14.96 3.25 17.34
C ARG A 394 -16.36 3.33 17.93
N MET A 395 -17.29 3.98 17.23
CA MET A 395 -18.71 3.96 17.62
C MET A 395 -19.30 2.56 17.44
N LEU A 396 -19.06 1.91 16.29
CA LEU A 396 -19.46 0.51 16.06
C LEU A 396 -18.83 -0.47 17.05
N ALA A 397 -17.62 -0.18 17.53
CA ALA A 397 -16.92 -0.98 18.53
C ALA A 397 -17.40 -0.76 19.97
N GLY A 398 -18.34 0.15 20.19
CA GLY A 398 -18.77 0.55 21.54
C GLY A 398 -17.69 1.26 22.37
N LEU A 399 -16.61 1.72 21.71
CA LEU A 399 -15.51 2.47 22.33
C LEU A 399 -15.79 3.98 22.42
N MET A 400 -16.83 4.42 21.75
CA MET A 400 -17.28 5.82 21.72
C MET A 400 -18.79 5.84 21.53
N GLU A 401 -19.47 6.54 22.39
CA GLU A 401 -20.93 6.72 22.33
C GLU A 401 -21.28 7.79 21.29
N ALA A 402 -22.39 7.61 20.58
CA ALA A 402 -22.99 8.63 19.73
C ALA A 402 -23.54 9.78 20.62
N ASP A 403 -23.68 10.96 20.03
CA ASP A 403 -24.32 12.08 20.73
C ASP A 403 -25.85 11.88 20.74
N ALA A 404 -26.48 12.17 21.89
CA ALA A 404 -27.92 12.10 22.03
C ALA A 404 -28.61 13.25 21.26
N PRO A 405 -29.67 12.99 20.49
CA PRO A 405 -30.53 14.04 19.97
C PRO A 405 -31.16 14.82 21.13
N PRO A 406 -31.51 16.10 20.95
CA PRO A 406 -32.15 16.89 22.01
C PRO A 406 -33.41 16.22 22.53
N GLY A 407 -33.38 15.76 23.79
CA GLY A 407 -34.53 15.14 24.47
C GLY A 407 -34.71 13.64 24.27
N GLU A 408 -33.75 12.97 23.66
CA GLU A 408 -33.75 11.52 23.46
C GLU A 408 -32.47 10.89 24.05
N ASP A 409 -32.53 9.59 24.30
CA ASP A 409 -31.34 8.83 24.70
C ASP A 409 -30.38 8.65 23.49
N PRO A 410 -29.06 8.53 23.72
CA PRO A 410 -28.11 8.29 22.61
C PRO A 410 -28.47 7.00 21.88
N PRO A 411 -28.43 7.00 20.53
CA PRO A 411 -28.72 5.81 19.77
C PRO A 411 -27.68 4.72 20.07
N THR A 412 -28.18 3.55 20.50
CA THR A 412 -27.34 2.40 20.85
C THR A 412 -27.21 1.47 19.65
N ILE A 413 -26.03 0.89 19.50
CA ILE A 413 -25.76 -0.16 18.51
C ILE A 413 -25.69 -1.47 19.28
N ASP A 414 -26.82 -2.16 19.38
CA ASP A 414 -26.94 -3.39 20.15
C ASP A 414 -26.99 -4.63 19.27
N GLY A 415 -26.59 -5.75 19.81
CA GLY A 415 -26.89 -7.06 19.28
C GLY A 415 -25.76 -7.79 18.55
N PHE A 416 -24.50 -7.30 18.57
CA PHE A 416 -23.38 -8.06 18.03
C PHE A 416 -22.06 -7.87 18.80
N SER A 417 -21.29 -8.94 18.85
CA SER A 417 -19.93 -8.92 19.40
C SER A 417 -18.93 -8.39 18.38
N VAL A 418 -17.93 -7.64 18.84
CA VAL A 418 -16.96 -6.97 17.95
C VAL A 418 -15.53 -7.40 18.23
N SER A 419 -14.78 -7.65 17.15
CA SER A 419 -13.33 -7.73 17.18
C SER A 419 -12.72 -6.54 16.43
N TYR A 420 -11.85 -5.79 17.08
CA TYR A 420 -11.29 -4.56 16.53
C TYR A 420 -9.77 -4.60 16.39
N LYS A 421 -9.28 -4.32 15.17
CA LYS A 421 -7.89 -4.04 14.85
C LYS A 421 -7.71 -2.53 14.68
N PRO A 422 -7.02 -1.84 15.60
CA PRO A 422 -6.83 -0.38 15.51
C PRO A 422 -5.79 0.00 14.44
N GLN A 423 -5.85 1.22 13.95
CA GLN A 423 -4.88 1.80 13.02
C GLN A 423 -3.46 1.80 13.59
N LYS A 424 -3.29 2.34 14.80
CA LYS A 424 -2.00 2.36 15.49
C LYS A 424 -1.87 1.18 16.42
N ILE A 425 -0.83 0.38 16.20
CA ILE A 425 -0.50 -0.80 16.99
C ILE A 425 0.71 -0.47 17.86
N SER A 426 0.57 -0.65 19.17
CA SER A 426 1.66 -0.45 20.11
C SER A 426 2.16 -1.79 20.63
N PRO A 427 3.44 -2.14 20.51
CA PRO A 427 4.01 -3.40 20.98
C PRO A 427 4.22 -3.35 22.52
N LYS A 428 3.11 -3.38 23.28
CA LYS A 428 3.13 -3.29 24.76
C LYS A 428 3.31 -4.64 25.45
N PHE A 429 3.19 -5.73 24.69
CA PHE A 429 3.27 -7.07 25.27
C PHE A 429 4.75 -7.49 25.45
N GLU A 430 5.08 -7.90 26.67
CA GLU A 430 6.39 -8.46 27.00
C GLU A 430 6.37 -9.97 26.83
N GLY A 431 7.04 -10.47 25.81
CA GLY A 431 7.10 -11.88 25.47
C GLY A 431 7.06 -12.17 23.97
N SER A 432 7.11 -13.45 23.63
CA SER A 432 7.11 -13.88 22.22
C SER A 432 5.71 -13.77 21.60
N VAL A 433 5.67 -13.74 20.26
CA VAL A 433 4.42 -13.79 19.50
C VAL A 433 3.62 -15.05 19.83
N ARG A 434 4.28 -16.20 19.99
CA ARG A 434 3.65 -17.46 20.43
C ARG A 434 2.89 -17.28 21.74
N LEU A 435 3.52 -16.68 22.73
CA LEU A 435 2.90 -16.45 24.05
C LEU A 435 1.71 -15.48 23.94
N LEU A 436 1.84 -14.44 23.13
CA LEU A 436 0.76 -13.49 22.87
C LEU A 436 -0.46 -14.16 22.25
N LEU A 437 -0.28 -14.97 21.20
CA LEU A 437 -1.36 -15.69 20.54
C LEU A 437 -2.02 -16.71 21.46
N HIS A 438 -1.21 -17.45 22.20
CA HIS A 438 -1.71 -18.43 23.18
C HIS A 438 -2.55 -17.76 24.27
N ASN A 439 -2.17 -16.56 24.73
CA ASN A 439 -2.90 -15.85 25.79
C ASN A 439 -4.18 -15.16 25.27
N LYS A 440 -4.22 -14.73 24.02
CA LYS A 440 -5.31 -13.89 23.51
C LYS A 440 -6.31 -14.63 22.61
N VAL A 441 -5.86 -15.60 21.84
CA VAL A 441 -6.65 -16.30 20.79
C VAL A 441 -6.31 -17.79 20.72
N ARG A 442 -6.11 -18.43 21.87
CA ARG A 442 -5.65 -19.81 22.00
C ARG A 442 -6.43 -20.80 21.13
N ASP A 443 -7.76 -20.77 21.23
CA ASP A 443 -8.61 -21.75 20.57
C ASP A 443 -8.52 -21.65 19.04
N ALA A 444 -8.52 -20.41 18.51
CA ALA A 444 -8.31 -20.17 17.08
C ALA A 444 -6.89 -20.56 16.67
N TYR A 445 -5.87 -20.17 17.43
CA TYR A 445 -4.48 -20.46 17.12
C TYR A 445 -4.16 -21.95 17.02
N LEU A 446 -4.78 -22.77 17.87
CA LEU A 446 -4.59 -24.22 17.87
C LEU A 446 -5.45 -24.93 16.81
N HIS A 447 -6.39 -24.23 16.18
CA HIS A 447 -7.27 -24.85 15.18
C HIS A 447 -6.56 -25.02 13.82
N PRO A 448 -6.49 -26.23 13.25
CA PRO A 448 -5.75 -26.50 12.01
C PRO A 448 -6.22 -25.67 10.81
N GLN A 449 -7.52 -25.41 10.70
CA GLN A 449 -8.08 -24.59 9.61
C GLN A 449 -7.62 -23.14 9.73
N PHE A 450 -7.61 -22.56 10.94
CA PHE A 450 -7.11 -21.21 11.17
C PHE A 450 -5.62 -21.09 10.81
N ALA A 451 -4.85 -22.15 11.14
CA ALA A 451 -3.45 -22.23 10.74
C ALA A 451 -3.30 -22.17 9.20
N THR A 452 -4.10 -22.92 8.46
CA THR A 452 -4.03 -22.97 7.00
C THR A 452 -4.58 -21.70 6.33
N ASP A 453 -5.67 -21.16 6.85
CA ASP A 453 -6.37 -20.04 6.22
C ASP A 453 -5.79 -18.66 6.60
N VAL A 454 -5.17 -18.55 7.79
CA VAL A 454 -4.74 -17.25 8.34
C VAL A 454 -3.25 -17.22 8.67
N THR A 455 -2.73 -18.10 9.53
CA THR A 455 -1.38 -17.93 10.06
C THR A 455 -0.28 -18.26 9.06
N LYS A 456 -0.41 -19.35 8.29
CA LYS A 456 0.56 -19.74 7.27
C LYS A 456 0.66 -18.74 6.12
N PRO A 457 -0.44 -18.28 5.48
CA PRO A 457 -0.35 -17.29 4.42
C PRO A 457 0.27 -15.97 4.89
N LEU A 458 0.04 -15.58 6.15
CA LEU A 458 0.67 -14.38 6.74
C LEU A 458 2.10 -14.62 7.25
N ASN A 459 2.72 -15.75 6.91
CA ASN A 459 4.10 -16.10 7.28
C ASN A 459 4.39 -15.92 8.77
N LEU A 460 3.48 -16.40 9.64
CA LEU A 460 3.62 -16.30 11.09
C LEU A 460 4.80 -17.13 11.61
N ASP A 461 5.06 -18.27 11.01
CA ASP A 461 6.08 -19.24 11.45
C ASP A 461 7.47 -18.60 11.55
N ASN A 462 7.77 -17.66 10.67
CA ASN A 462 9.07 -16.95 10.64
C ASN A 462 9.28 -15.98 11.82
N ILE A 463 8.22 -15.58 12.52
CA ILE A 463 8.27 -14.57 13.59
C ILE A 463 7.69 -15.06 14.90
N ILE A 464 7.25 -16.32 14.98
CA ILE A 464 6.48 -16.88 16.09
C ILE A 464 7.22 -16.83 17.42
N ASP A 465 8.54 -17.02 17.42
CA ASP A 465 9.37 -17.02 18.61
C ASP A 465 10.07 -15.67 18.89
N GLN A 466 9.86 -14.69 18.02
CA GLN A 466 10.36 -13.32 18.24
C GLN A 466 9.59 -12.60 19.33
N GLU A 467 10.26 -11.73 20.07
CA GLU A 467 9.62 -10.84 21.04
C GLU A 467 8.81 -9.77 20.31
N VAL A 468 7.59 -9.54 20.76
CA VAL A 468 6.64 -8.59 20.14
C VAL A 468 7.22 -7.17 20.03
N LYS A 469 8.03 -6.74 21.00
CA LYS A 469 8.67 -5.42 21.00
C LYS A 469 9.71 -5.23 19.89
N ASN A 470 10.26 -6.33 19.36
CA ASN A 470 11.31 -6.33 18.35
C ASN A 470 10.78 -6.49 16.91
N LEU A 471 9.46 -6.68 16.76
CA LEU A 471 8.84 -6.82 15.45
C LEU A 471 8.92 -5.53 14.63
N SER A 472 9.19 -5.67 13.35
CA SER A 472 9.03 -4.60 12.37
C SER A 472 7.56 -4.17 12.24
N GLY A 473 7.30 -2.98 11.68
CA GLY A 473 5.93 -2.49 11.47
C GLY A 473 5.05 -3.46 10.69
N GLY A 474 5.57 -4.08 9.63
CA GLY A 474 4.84 -5.04 8.80
C GLY A 474 4.57 -6.37 9.52
N GLU A 475 5.53 -6.86 10.31
CA GLU A 475 5.34 -8.06 11.15
C GLU A 475 4.30 -7.83 12.22
N LEU A 476 4.37 -6.70 12.91
CA LEU A 476 3.40 -6.31 13.94
C LEU A 476 1.99 -6.16 13.33
N GLN A 477 1.88 -5.62 12.12
CA GLN A 477 0.63 -5.50 11.40
C GLN A 477 0.01 -6.88 11.09
N ARG A 478 0.82 -7.84 10.61
CA ARG A 478 0.36 -9.21 10.36
C ARG A 478 -0.12 -9.89 11.64
N VAL A 479 0.62 -9.76 12.74
CA VAL A 479 0.21 -10.28 14.07
C VAL A 479 -1.10 -9.64 14.52
N ALA A 480 -1.30 -8.34 14.31
CA ALA A 480 -2.55 -7.66 14.67
C ALA A 480 -3.75 -8.13 13.86
N ILE A 481 -3.57 -8.41 12.56
CA ILE A 481 -4.61 -9.02 11.72
C ILE A 481 -4.96 -10.42 12.25
N ILE A 482 -3.97 -11.24 12.56
CA ILE A 482 -4.17 -12.59 13.12
C ILE A 482 -4.93 -12.53 14.45
N LEU A 483 -4.56 -11.63 15.36
CA LEU A 483 -5.25 -11.43 16.65
C LEU A 483 -6.70 -10.98 16.46
N CYS A 484 -6.93 -10.10 15.49
CA CYS A 484 -8.29 -9.62 15.20
C CYS A 484 -9.17 -10.76 14.67
N LEU A 485 -8.68 -11.51 13.69
CA LEU A 485 -9.43 -12.61 13.08
C LEU A 485 -9.57 -13.81 14.03
N GLY A 486 -8.59 -14.06 14.91
CA GLY A 486 -8.62 -15.16 15.87
C GLY A 486 -9.57 -14.94 17.04
N LYS A 487 -10.03 -13.72 17.31
CA LYS A 487 -11.00 -13.43 18.34
C LYS A 487 -12.42 -13.70 17.82
N PRO A 488 -13.21 -14.61 18.43
CA PRO A 488 -14.57 -14.85 17.96
C PRO A 488 -15.42 -13.60 18.10
N ALA A 489 -16.06 -13.20 17.01
CA ALA A 489 -16.92 -12.02 16.96
C ALA A 489 -17.95 -12.15 15.82
N ASP A 490 -19.02 -11.38 15.88
CA ASP A 490 -20.02 -11.27 14.82
C ASP A 490 -19.58 -10.27 13.75
N VAL A 491 -18.93 -9.18 14.18
CA VAL A 491 -18.46 -8.10 13.31
C VAL A 491 -16.97 -7.85 13.56
N TYR A 492 -16.21 -7.81 12.48
CA TYR A 492 -14.79 -7.50 12.48
C TYR A 492 -14.55 -6.08 11.99
N LEU A 493 -13.92 -5.26 12.80
CA LEU A 493 -13.58 -3.87 12.48
C LEU A 493 -12.08 -3.77 12.24
N ILE A 494 -11.69 -3.46 11.01
CA ILE A 494 -10.28 -3.51 10.60
C ILE A 494 -9.89 -2.13 10.03
N ASP A 495 -9.04 -1.42 10.77
CA ASP A 495 -8.60 -0.06 10.41
C ASP A 495 -7.23 -0.11 9.74
N GLU A 496 -7.16 0.22 8.46
CA GLU A 496 -5.96 0.25 7.59
C GLU A 496 -5.11 -1.05 7.67
N PRO A 497 -5.61 -2.18 7.20
CA PRO A 497 -4.84 -3.42 7.20
C PRO A 497 -3.62 -3.42 6.27
N SER A 498 -3.57 -2.58 5.25
CA SER A 498 -2.43 -2.47 4.31
C SER A 498 -1.24 -1.69 4.85
N ALA A 499 -1.41 -0.95 5.96
CA ALA A 499 -0.34 -0.11 6.52
C ALA A 499 0.91 -0.94 6.84
N TYR A 500 2.09 -0.43 6.50
CA TYR A 500 3.41 -1.07 6.69
C TYR A 500 3.66 -2.36 5.90
N LEU A 501 2.68 -2.86 5.14
CA LEU A 501 2.83 -4.05 4.32
C LEU A 501 3.37 -3.69 2.93
N ASP A 502 4.24 -4.54 2.39
CA ASP A 502 4.67 -4.42 0.99
C ASP A 502 3.56 -4.88 0.02
N SER A 503 3.75 -4.65 -1.27
CA SER A 503 2.73 -4.92 -2.30
C SER A 503 2.23 -6.37 -2.29
N GLU A 504 3.11 -7.34 -2.03
CA GLU A 504 2.75 -8.76 -1.95
C GLU A 504 1.94 -9.06 -0.69
N GLN A 505 2.45 -8.60 0.46
CA GLN A 505 1.80 -8.81 1.75
C GLN A 505 0.41 -8.15 1.82
N ARG A 506 0.20 -6.99 1.18
CA ARG A 506 -1.12 -6.35 1.07
C ARG A 506 -2.14 -7.26 0.39
N ILE A 507 -1.77 -7.85 -0.74
CA ILE A 507 -2.65 -8.73 -1.50
C ILE A 507 -2.92 -10.03 -0.72
N VAL A 508 -1.90 -10.61 -0.09
CA VAL A 508 -2.07 -11.80 0.76
C VAL A 508 -2.98 -11.48 1.95
N ALA A 509 -2.78 -10.34 2.63
CA ALA A 509 -3.64 -9.92 3.73
C ALA A 509 -5.09 -9.74 3.28
N ALA A 510 -5.32 -9.14 2.11
CA ALA A 510 -6.66 -8.99 1.53
C ALA A 510 -7.30 -10.38 1.27
N LYS A 511 -6.55 -11.32 0.67
CA LYS A 511 -7.03 -12.69 0.43
C LYS A 511 -7.39 -13.41 1.74
N VAL A 512 -6.54 -13.27 2.76
CA VAL A 512 -6.76 -13.88 4.08
C VAL A 512 -8.02 -13.32 4.74
N ILE A 513 -8.16 -11.99 4.78
CA ILE A 513 -9.34 -11.33 5.38
C ILE A 513 -10.61 -11.77 4.65
N LYS A 514 -10.64 -11.69 3.30
CA LYS A 514 -11.81 -12.04 2.51
C LYS A 514 -12.21 -13.50 2.70
N ARG A 515 -11.24 -14.41 2.59
CA ARG A 515 -11.48 -15.84 2.77
C ARG A 515 -12.01 -16.16 4.16
N TYR A 516 -11.40 -15.59 5.20
CA TYR A 516 -11.82 -15.83 6.58
C TYR A 516 -13.23 -15.35 6.84
N ILE A 517 -13.56 -14.11 6.46
CA ILE A 517 -14.89 -13.50 6.68
C ILE A 517 -15.99 -14.31 5.96
N LEU A 518 -15.74 -14.71 4.71
CA LEU A 518 -16.70 -15.50 3.94
C LEU A 518 -16.90 -16.91 4.54
N HIS A 519 -15.83 -17.60 4.93
CA HIS A 519 -15.90 -18.95 5.51
C HIS A 519 -16.54 -18.92 6.90
N ALA A 520 -16.22 -17.92 7.72
CA ALA A 520 -16.81 -17.76 9.05
C ALA A 520 -18.27 -17.27 9.01
N LYS A 521 -18.78 -16.88 7.82
CA LYS A 521 -20.10 -16.26 7.63
C LYS A 521 -20.31 -15.06 8.57
N ARG A 522 -19.31 -14.17 8.62
CA ARG A 522 -19.31 -12.97 9.46
C ARG A 522 -19.23 -11.73 8.60
N THR A 523 -19.39 -10.57 9.21
CA THR A 523 -19.29 -9.27 8.53
C THR A 523 -18.03 -8.55 8.95
N ALA A 524 -17.40 -7.83 8.00
CA ALA A 524 -16.28 -6.95 8.31
C ALA A 524 -16.51 -5.53 7.78
N PHE A 525 -16.14 -4.54 8.59
CA PHE A 525 -15.97 -3.15 8.16
C PHE A 525 -14.47 -2.86 8.07
N VAL A 526 -14.02 -2.40 6.92
CA VAL A 526 -12.61 -2.20 6.63
C VAL A 526 -12.38 -0.77 6.18
N VAL A 527 -11.54 -0.02 6.88
CA VAL A 527 -11.02 1.27 6.39
C VAL A 527 -9.79 0.99 5.54
N GLU A 528 -9.79 1.44 4.29
CA GLU A 528 -8.66 1.18 3.39
C GLU A 528 -8.43 2.36 2.44
N HIS A 529 -7.14 2.60 2.13
CA HIS A 529 -6.69 3.62 1.20
C HIS A 529 -5.97 3.05 -0.03
N ASP A 530 -5.64 1.76 -0.03
CA ASP A 530 -5.12 1.06 -1.18
C ASP A 530 -6.28 0.62 -2.09
N PHE A 531 -6.34 1.16 -3.30
CA PHE A 531 -7.44 0.87 -4.23
C PHE A 531 -7.54 -0.60 -4.62
N ILE A 532 -6.42 -1.25 -4.79
CA ILE A 532 -6.38 -2.66 -5.18
C ILE A 532 -6.97 -3.49 -4.06
N MET A 533 -6.54 -3.23 -2.83
CA MET A 533 -7.05 -3.92 -1.66
C MET A 533 -8.52 -3.59 -1.40
N ALA A 534 -8.90 -2.32 -1.49
CA ALA A 534 -10.28 -1.87 -1.30
C ALA A 534 -11.24 -2.54 -2.28
N THR A 535 -10.92 -2.51 -3.58
CA THR A 535 -11.77 -3.13 -4.63
C THR A 535 -11.79 -4.65 -4.56
N TYR A 536 -10.72 -5.29 -4.08
CA TYR A 536 -10.68 -6.74 -3.90
C TYR A 536 -11.53 -7.19 -2.71
N LEU A 537 -11.51 -6.44 -1.60
CA LEU A 537 -12.23 -6.76 -0.38
C LEU A 537 -13.73 -6.48 -0.49
N ALA A 538 -14.10 -5.32 -1.01
CA ALA A 538 -15.44 -4.78 -0.89
C ALA A 538 -16.53 -5.62 -1.61
N ASP A 539 -17.58 -5.91 -0.86
CA ASP A 539 -18.87 -6.31 -1.38
C ASP A 539 -19.81 -5.08 -1.41
N GLN A 540 -19.69 -4.21 -0.39
CA GLN A 540 -20.34 -2.91 -0.31
C GLN A 540 -19.35 -1.82 0.12
N VAL A 541 -19.72 -0.57 -0.12
CA VAL A 541 -18.88 0.59 0.18
C VAL A 541 -19.69 1.65 0.94
N ILE A 542 -19.08 2.22 1.99
CA ILE A 542 -19.56 3.44 2.65
C ILE A 542 -18.65 4.59 2.18
N VAL A 543 -19.24 5.57 1.51
CA VAL A 543 -18.53 6.76 1.05
C VAL A 543 -18.70 7.88 2.07
N TYR A 544 -17.60 8.54 2.39
CA TYR A 544 -17.57 9.71 3.24
C TYR A 544 -17.47 10.97 2.39
N ASP A 545 -18.32 11.94 2.71
CA ASP A 545 -18.38 13.24 2.06
C ASP A 545 -18.27 14.37 3.08
N GLY A 546 -17.90 15.57 2.63
CA GLY A 546 -17.81 16.76 3.48
C GLY A 546 -16.42 17.36 3.56
N GLN A 547 -16.19 18.22 4.56
CA GLN A 547 -14.93 18.93 4.77
C GLN A 547 -14.08 18.23 5.85
N PRO A 548 -12.94 17.62 5.49
CA PRO A 548 -12.08 16.95 6.47
C PRO A 548 -11.70 17.83 7.65
N GLY A 549 -11.85 17.29 8.86
CA GLY A 549 -11.53 18.00 10.11
C GLY A 549 -12.55 19.04 10.56
N VAL A 550 -13.63 19.25 9.85
CA VAL A 550 -14.72 20.20 10.18
C VAL A 550 -16.05 19.44 10.31
N GLU A 551 -16.57 18.94 9.21
CA GLU A 551 -17.85 18.25 9.15
C GLU A 551 -17.86 17.22 8.03
N SER A 552 -18.36 16.02 8.30
CA SER A 552 -18.43 14.94 7.32
C SER A 552 -19.66 14.07 7.51
N THR A 553 -20.16 13.50 6.41
CA THR A 553 -21.28 12.57 6.41
C THR A 553 -20.79 11.21 5.90
N ALA A 554 -21.04 10.15 6.65
CA ALA A 554 -20.90 8.77 6.22
C ALA A 554 -22.24 8.31 5.64
N HIS A 555 -22.26 8.04 4.33
CA HIS A 555 -23.48 7.59 3.64
C HIS A 555 -23.83 6.13 3.99
N ALA A 556 -25.07 5.72 3.68
CA ALA A 556 -25.47 4.33 3.82
C ALA A 556 -24.63 3.40 2.92
N PRO A 557 -24.47 2.10 3.28
CA PRO A 557 -23.75 1.13 2.47
C PRO A 557 -24.38 1.00 1.05
N GLU A 558 -23.55 1.12 0.03
CA GLU A 558 -23.94 1.02 -1.39
C GLU A 558 -23.18 -0.13 -2.06
N SER A 559 -23.64 -0.55 -3.25
CA SER A 559 -22.90 -1.51 -4.08
C SER A 559 -21.50 -1.00 -4.42
N LEU A 560 -20.54 -1.90 -4.62
CA LEU A 560 -19.16 -1.56 -4.98
C LEU A 560 -19.09 -0.57 -6.15
N VAL A 561 -19.86 -0.81 -7.22
CA VAL A 561 -19.82 0.03 -8.43
C VAL A 561 -20.37 1.43 -8.15
N SER A 562 -21.52 1.55 -7.45
CA SER A 562 -22.13 2.84 -7.11
C SER A 562 -21.22 3.66 -6.19
N GLY A 563 -20.78 3.06 -5.08
CA GLY A 563 -19.92 3.74 -4.11
C GLY A 563 -18.55 4.14 -4.68
N MET A 564 -17.93 3.27 -5.48
CA MET A 564 -16.67 3.61 -6.14
C MET A 564 -16.84 4.75 -7.15
N ASN A 565 -17.91 4.76 -7.95
CA ASN A 565 -18.17 5.88 -8.87
C ASN A 565 -18.32 7.21 -8.12
N LYS A 566 -19.08 7.23 -7.01
CA LYS A 566 -19.23 8.44 -6.17
C LYS A 566 -17.89 8.90 -5.63
N PHE A 567 -17.14 7.99 -5.02
CA PHE A 567 -15.85 8.32 -4.42
C PHE A 567 -14.81 8.81 -5.44
N LEU A 568 -14.72 8.15 -6.59
CA LEU A 568 -13.79 8.53 -7.65
C LEU A 568 -14.18 9.86 -8.31
N ALA A 569 -15.47 10.18 -8.39
CA ALA A 569 -15.96 11.48 -8.85
C ALA A 569 -15.51 12.61 -7.90
N GLN A 570 -15.61 12.41 -6.57
CA GLN A 570 -15.12 13.37 -5.56
C GLN A 570 -13.60 13.62 -5.69
N VAL A 571 -12.83 12.58 -5.96
CA VAL A 571 -11.37 12.67 -6.13
C VAL A 571 -10.97 13.16 -7.53
N GLY A 572 -11.87 13.08 -8.51
CA GLY A 572 -11.64 13.50 -9.90
C GLY A 572 -10.75 12.55 -10.70
N ILE A 573 -10.74 11.26 -10.37
CA ILE A 573 -9.90 10.22 -10.96
C ILE A 573 -10.79 9.18 -11.64
N THR A 574 -10.34 8.66 -12.79
CA THR A 574 -11.01 7.57 -13.50
C THR A 574 -10.18 6.30 -13.51
N PHE A 575 -10.87 5.17 -13.45
CA PHE A 575 -10.27 3.84 -13.44
C PHE A 575 -10.71 3.01 -14.64
N ARG A 576 -9.79 2.19 -15.14
CA ARG A 576 -10.04 1.13 -16.12
C ARG A 576 -9.55 -0.21 -15.60
N ARG A 577 -10.02 -1.32 -16.18
CA ARG A 577 -9.47 -2.66 -15.89
C ARG A 577 -8.28 -2.97 -16.80
N ASP A 578 -7.28 -3.65 -16.26
CA ASP A 578 -6.25 -4.29 -17.08
C ASP A 578 -6.87 -5.52 -17.77
N PRO A 579 -6.77 -5.65 -19.11
CA PRO A 579 -7.43 -6.75 -19.84
C PRO A 579 -6.82 -8.13 -19.52
N THR A 580 -5.63 -8.19 -18.92
CA THR A 580 -4.93 -9.46 -18.65
C THR A 580 -5.30 -10.04 -17.29
N ASN A 581 -5.29 -9.23 -16.23
CA ASN A 581 -5.48 -9.67 -14.84
C ASN A 581 -6.61 -8.96 -14.10
N TYR A 582 -7.38 -8.12 -14.82
CA TYR A 582 -8.54 -7.37 -14.30
C TYR A 582 -8.25 -6.43 -13.14
N ARG A 583 -6.97 -6.11 -12.86
CA ARG A 583 -6.63 -5.14 -11.83
C ARG A 583 -7.10 -3.74 -12.18
N PRO A 584 -7.51 -2.93 -11.20
CA PRO A 584 -7.82 -1.53 -11.43
C PRO A 584 -6.57 -0.74 -11.80
N ARG A 585 -6.66 0.09 -12.84
CA ARG A 585 -5.61 1.00 -13.31
C ARG A 585 -6.13 2.42 -13.35
N ILE A 586 -5.33 3.36 -12.87
CA ILE A 586 -5.66 4.79 -12.94
C ILE A 586 -5.36 5.31 -14.35
N ASN A 587 -6.30 6.05 -14.94
CA ASN A 587 -6.05 6.75 -16.19
C ASN A 587 -5.14 7.95 -15.97
N LYS A 588 -4.19 8.18 -16.88
CA LYS A 588 -3.38 9.41 -16.84
C LYS A 588 -4.30 10.63 -17.00
N LYS A 589 -4.09 11.64 -16.16
CA LYS A 589 -4.89 12.88 -16.16
C LYS A 589 -4.96 13.50 -17.57
N ASN A 590 -6.16 13.86 -17.98
CA ASN A 590 -6.45 14.42 -19.31
C ASN A 590 -6.15 13.50 -20.50
N SER A 591 -5.98 12.19 -20.30
CA SER A 591 -5.98 11.23 -21.40
C SER A 591 -7.37 11.13 -22.04
N ASP A 592 -7.45 10.60 -23.28
CA ASP A 592 -8.73 10.49 -24.00
C ASP A 592 -9.73 9.68 -23.20
N LYS A 593 -9.30 8.54 -22.63
CA LYS A 593 -10.17 7.70 -21.76
C LYS A 593 -10.58 8.42 -20.47
N ASP A 594 -9.71 9.20 -19.85
CA ASP A 594 -10.04 9.98 -18.66
C ASP A 594 -11.12 11.03 -18.97
N ARG A 595 -10.99 11.74 -20.10
CA ARG A 595 -11.97 12.74 -20.56
C ARG A 595 -13.31 12.11 -20.93
N GLU A 596 -13.28 10.96 -21.60
CA GLU A 596 -14.47 10.20 -22.00
C GLU A 596 -15.25 9.73 -20.76
N GLN A 597 -14.62 9.02 -19.85
CA GLN A 597 -15.25 8.52 -18.62
C GLN A 597 -15.82 9.64 -17.73
N LYS A 598 -15.11 10.79 -17.62
CA LYS A 598 -15.62 11.96 -16.90
C LYS A 598 -16.86 12.57 -17.56
N ARG A 599 -16.89 12.63 -18.89
CA ARG A 599 -18.05 13.12 -19.63
C ARG A 599 -19.27 12.22 -19.47
N GLU A 600 -19.06 10.92 -19.40
CA GLU A 600 -20.12 9.91 -19.24
C GLU A 600 -20.52 9.69 -17.78
N GLY A 601 -19.79 10.24 -16.81
CA GLY A 601 -20.01 10.01 -15.38
C GLY A 601 -19.64 8.60 -14.91
N THR A 602 -18.88 7.84 -15.72
CA THR A 602 -18.48 6.44 -15.45
C THR A 602 -17.03 6.41 -14.97
N TYR A 603 -16.79 6.79 -13.71
CA TYR A 603 -15.43 6.88 -13.16
C TYR A 603 -14.79 5.53 -12.85
N PHE A 604 -15.61 4.51 -12.58
CA PHE A 604 -15.16 3.17 -12.24
C PHE A 604 -15.62 2.17 -13.30
N TYR A 605 -14.70 1.67 -14.09
CA TYR A 605 -14.83 0.73 -15.21
C TYR A 605 -15.77 1.19 -16.32
N ASN A 606 -15.18 1.51 -17.46
CA ASN A 606 -15.90 1.43 -18.72
C ASN A 606 -15.77 0.00 -19.26
N GLU A 607 -16.90 -0.57 -19.66
CA GLU A 607 -16.93 -1.87 -20.34
C GLU A 607 -16.41 -1.65 -21.76
N ASP A 608 -15.22 -2.15 -22.07
CA ASP A 608 -14.80 -2.42 -23.45
C ASP A 608 -15.12 -3.86 -23.81
#